data_86bf42a6ecb23bb7e13a0592bb1ffdac
#
_entry.id   86bf42a6ecb23bb7e13a0592bb1ffdac
#
_cell.length_a   1.000
_cell.length_b   1.000
_cell.length_c   1.000
_cell.angle_alpha   90.00
_cell.angle_beta   90.00
_cell.angle_gamma   90.00
#
_symmetry.space_group_name_H-M   'P 1'
#
loop_
_entity.id
_entity.type
_entity.pdbx_description
1 polymer ?
#
loop_
_entity_poly.entity_id
_entity_poly.type
_entity_poly.pdbx_seq_one_letter_code
_entity_poly.pdbx_strand_id
1 'polypeptide(L)'
;DGIFGGKNETVNIRDFQWKTFSPMQLNMDGWGANEKYPHALGEPATSINRMFLKLKSELMPYTYSFAKEAVDGMPLIRAMFLDYPSAYTHGTATQYQYMYGTDFLVAPVYQKTQADEKGNDIRDGIYLPAGSWIDYFSGEKYEGNCILNNFDTPIWKLPVFVKNGSIIPMTNPHNNVSEIDKSLRIYEFYPNGHTETIEYDDDGVTEAYRWNKSCLLYTSDAADDKAR
;
A
#
# COMPACT_ATOMS: atom_id res chain seq x y z
N ASP A 1 2.52 -10.52 -11.86
CA ASP A 1 3.57 -11.43 -12.36
C ASP A 1 3.47 -12.80 -11.71
N GLY A 2 3.91 -13.82 -12.44
CA GLY A 2 3.92 -15.20 -11.95
C GLY A 2 5.08 -15.46 -10.99
N ILE A 3 4.84 -16.30 -10.01
CA ILE A 3 5.91 -16.88 -9.21
C ILE A 3 6.32 -18.17 -9.88
N PHE A 4 7.56 -18.24 -10.34
CA PHE A 4 8.13 -19.47 -10.88
C PHE A 4 8.82 -20.25 -9.76
N GLY A 5 8.47 -21.50 -9.60
CA GLY A 5 9.05 -22.35 -8.57
C GLY A 5 8.02 -23.18 -7.82
N GLY A 6 8.48 -24.03 -6.92
CA GLY A 6 7.63 -24.91 -6.13
C GLY A 6 6.73 -24.21 -5.12
N LYS A 7 5.92 -24.99 -4.45
CA LYS A 7 5.09 -24.52 -3.33
C LYS A 7 6.00 -23.96 -2.24
N ASN A 8 5.92 -22.67 -2.00
CA ASN A 8 6.65 -21.99 -0.95
C ASN A 8 5.72 -20.99 -0.25
N GLU A 9 5.39 -21.30 0.99
CA GLU A 9 4.45 -20.53 1.79
C GLU A 9 4.93 -19.09 2.00
N THR A 10 6.18 -18.89 2.41
CA THR A 10 6.76 -17.56 2.64
C THR A 10 6.71 -16.71 1.38
N VAL A 11 7.12 -17.26 0.25
CA VAL A 11 7.10 -16.54 -1.04
C VAL A 11 5.66 -16.21 -1.44
N ASN A 12 4.71 -17.13 -1.26
CA ASN A 12 3.30 -16.89 -1.55
C ASN A 12 2.76 -15.72 -0.72
N ILE A 13 2.97 -15.74 0.60
CA ILE A 13 2.52 -14.66 1.50
C ILE A 13 3.16 -13.32 1.12
N ARG A 14 4.49 -13.27 0.96
CA ARG A 14 5.20 -12.04 0.62
C ARG A 14 4.77 -11.48 -0.73
N ASP A 15 4.45 -12.34 -1.70
CA ASP A 15 3.93 -11.94 -3.01
C ASP A 15 2.53 -11.30 -2.88
N PHE A 16 1.62 -11.88 -2.12
CA PHE A 16 0.31 -11.29 -1.85
C PHE A 16 0.40 -9.94 -1.13
N GLN A 17 1.33 -9.82 -0.19
CA GLN A 17 1.53 -8.60 0.59
C GLN A 17 1.85 -7.40 -0.30
N TRP A 18 2.92 -7.46 -1.08
CA TRP A 18 3.32 -6.29 -1.87
C TRP A 18 2.34 -5.99 -3.00
N LYS A 19 1.70 -7.00 -3.58
CA LYS A 19 0.68 -6.83 -4.63
C LYS A 19 -0.58 -6.13 -4.14
N THR A 20 -0.83 -6.09 -2.84
CA THR A 20 -1.90 -5.30 -2.25
C THR A 20 -1.74 -3.81 -2.58
N PHE A 21 -0.51 -3.32 -2.55
CA PHE A 21 -0.14 -1.96 -2.90
C PHE A 21 0.36 -1.87 -4.35
N SER A 22 -0.42 -2.41 -5.26
CA SER A 22 -0.23 -2.33 -6.69
C SER A 22 -1.58 -2.25 -7.40
N PRO A 23 -1.68 -1.69 -8.61
CA PRO A 23 -2.96 -1.61 -9.32
C PRO A 23 -3.51 -2.99 -9.67
N MET A 24 -2.64 -3.96 -9.88
CA MET A 24 -3.01 -5.29 -10.35
C MET A 24 -2.48 -6.37 -9.42
N GLN A 25 -3.35 -7.33 -9.06
CA GLN A 25 -2.96 -8.50 -8.29
C GLN A 25 -3.25 -9.77 -9.09
N LEU A 26 -2.25 -10.20 -9.84
CA LEU A 26 -2.33 -11.45 -10.59
C LEU A 26 -1.70 -12.58 -9.78
N ASN A 27 -2.35 -13.73 -9.83
CA ASN A 27 -1.87 -14.95 -9.21
C ASN A 27 -1.63 -15.99 -10.32
N MET A 28 -0.39 -16.10 -10.76
CA MET A 28 0.03 -16.99 -11.86
C MET A 28 1.12 -17.92 -11.41
N ASP A 29 1.04 -19.18 -11.81
CA ASP A 29 2.08 -20.17 -11.51
C ASP A 29 2.98 -20.51 -12.71
N GLY A 30 2.93 -19.77 -13.76
CA GLY A 30 3.75 -19.89 -14.93
C GLY A 30 3.52 -21.15 -15.78
N TRP A 31 3.48 -22.35 -15.21
CA TRP A 31 3.40 -23.62 -15.94
C TRP A 31 2.40 -24.63 -15.36
N GLY A 32 1.52 -24.21 -14.50
CA GLY A 32 0.35 -24.97 -14.04
C GLY A 32 0.59 -26.11 -13.05
N ALA A 33 1.80 -26.22 -12.51
CA ALA A 33 2.13 -27.31 -11.59
C ALA A 33 1.91 -26.97 -10.09
N ASN A 34 1.78 -25.70 -9.75
CA ASN A 34 1.70 -25.22 -8.37
C ASN A 34 0.53 -24.30 -8.15
N GLU A 35 -0.42 -24.74 -7.38
CA GLU A 35 -1.54 -23.91 -6.98
C GLU A 35 -1.05 -22.71 -6.14
N LYS A 36 -1.40 -21.51 -6.58
CA LYS A 36 -1.01 -20.23 -5.93
C LYS A 36 -2.19 -19.41 -5.48
N TYR A 37 -3.33 -20.06 -5.31
CA TYR A 37 -4.50 -19.40 -4.74
C TYR A 37 -4.22 -18.95 -3.30
N PRO A 38 -4.91 -17.92 -2.82
CA PRO A 38 -4.71 -17.38 -1.48
C PRO A 38 -4.80 -18.42 -0.36
N HIS A 39 -5.56 -19.48 -0.58
CA HIS A 39 -5.85 -20.55 0.38
C HIS A 39 -5.14 -21.88 0.08
N ALA A 40 -4.35 -21.96 -0.98
CA ALA A 40 -3.80 -23.24 -1.46
C ALA A 40 -2.78 -23.87 -0.50
N LEU A 41 -2.15 -23.10 0.35
CA LEU A 41 -1.09 -23.55 1.25
C LEU A 41 -1.56 -23.75 2.72
N GLY A 42 -2.85 -23.60 2.99
CA GLY A 42 -3.40 -23.74 4.33
C GLY A 42 -3.08 -22.55 5.26
N GLU A 43 -3.12 -22.79 6.56
CA GLU A 43 -2.77 -21.77 7.55
C GLU A 43 -1.27 -21.78 7.86
N PRO A 44 -0.64 -20.61 8.14
CA PRO A 44 -1.23 -19.29 8.31
C PRO A 44 -1.43 -18.50 7.01
N ALA A 45 -0.97 -19.03 5.86
CA ALA A 45 -1.02 -18.31 4.58
C ALA A 45 -2.44 -17.86 4.21
N THR A 46 -3.43 -18.71 4.40
CA THR A 46 -4.84 -18.38 4.09
C THR A 46 -5.34 -17.15 4.83
N SER A 47 -5.10 -17.10 6.14
CA SER A 47 -5.56 -15.97 6.98
C SER A 47 -4.81 -14.69 6.65
N ILE A 48 -3.50 -14.76 6.44
CA ILE A 48 -2.67 -13.61 6.08
C ILE A 48 -3.07 -13.07 4.70
N ASN A 49 -3.18 -13.94 3.71
CA ASN A 49 -3.56 -13.53 2.35
C ASN A 49 -4.97 -12.91 2.33
N ARG A 50 -5.90 -13.46 3.10
CA ARG A 50 -7.26 -12.90 3.25
C ARG A 50 -7.22 -11.47 3.83
N MET A 51 -6.39 -11.23 4.84
CA MET A 51 -6.22 -9.89 5.42
C MET A 51 -5.77 -8.89 4.36
N PHE A 52 -4.77 -9.23 3.57
CA PHE A 52 -4.23 -8.36 2.53
C PHE A 52 -5.19 -8.17 1.34
N LEU A 53 -5.96 -9.20 0.97
CA LEU A 53 -6.98 -9.07 -0.06
C LEU A 53 -8.13 -8.16 0.38
N LYS A 54 -8.52 -8.24 1.66
CA LYS A 54 -9.51 -7.31 2.23
C LYS A 54 -8.98 -5.88 2.17
N LEU A 55 -7.77 -5.64 2.67
CA LEU A 55 -7.14 -4.33 2.62
C LEU A 55 -7.07 -3.78 1.19
N LYS A 56 -6.71 -4.62 0.22
CA LYS A 56 -6.71 -4.21 -1.19
C LYS A 56 -8.09 -3.75 -1.66
N SER A 57 -9.14 -4.46 -1.30
CA SER A 57 -10.52 -4.08 -1.65
C SER A 57 -10.95 -2.78 -0.96
N GLU A 58 -10.56 -2.60 0.29
CA GLU A 58 -10.83 -1.38 1.06
C GLU A 58 -10.13 -0.15 0.50
N LEU A 59 -8.92 -0.31 -0.04
CA LEU A 59 -8.15 0.77 -0.68
C LEU A 59 -8.60 1.11 -2.12
N MET A 60 -9.70 0.56 -2.60
CA MET A 60 -10.16 0.80 -3.98
C MET A 60 -10.37 2.29 -4.31
N PRO A 61 -11.00 3.13 -3.47
CA PRO A 61 -11.16 4.55 -3.76
C PRO A 61 -9.81 5.29 -3.88
N TYR A 62 -8.86 4.98 -2.99
CA TYR A 62 -7.50 5.48 -3.06
C TYR A 62 -6.81 5.08 -4.39
N THR A 63 -6.85 3.79 -4.69
CA THR A 63 -6.27 3.24 -5.92
C THR A 63 -6.87 3.90 -7.17
N TYR A 64 -8.19 4.09 -7.19
CA TYR A 64 -8.90 4.67 -8.33
C TYR A 64 -8.56 6.13 -8.55
N SER A 65 -8.43 6.91 -7.46
CA SER A 65 -8.00 8.30 -7.53
C SER A 65 -6.62 8.46 -8.16
N PHE A 66 -5.66 7.65 -7.75
CA PHE A 66 -4.31 7.65 -8.34
C PHE A 66 -4.23 7.00 -9.73
N ALA A 67 -5.14 6.08 -10.05
CA ALA A 67 -5.27 5.58 -11.41
C ALA A 67 -5.73 6.67 -12.38
N LYS A 68 -6.60 7.59 -11.92
CA LYS A 68 -6.98 8.79 -12.69
C LYS A 68 -5.78 9.73 -12.89
N GLU A 69 -4.99 9.97 -11.85
CA GLU A 69 -3.76 10.76 -11.95
C GLU A 69 -2.75 10.14 -12.94
N ALA A 70 -2.69 8.80 -12.99
CA ALA A 70 -1.81 8.09 -13.91
C ALA A 70 -2.15 8.32 -15.38
N VAL A 71 -3.40 8.64 -15.73
CA VAL A 71 -3.79 9.04 -17.08
C VAL A 71 -3.12 10.36 -17.47
N ASP A 72 -2.88 11.23 -16.51
CA ASP A 72 -2.22 12.53 -16.70
C ASP A 72 -0.69 12.45 -16.60
N GLY A 73 -0.13 11.24 -16.44
CA GLY A 73 1.30 10.93 -16.58
C GLY A 73 2.05 10.54 -15.31
N MET A 74 1.47 10.73 -14.11
CA MET A 74 2.15 10.32 -12.87
C MET A 74 1.70 8.92 -12.45
N PRO A 75 2.61 7.91 -12.44
CA PRO A 75 2.21 6.53 -12.15
C PRO A 75 1.73 6.36 -10.70
N LEU A 76 0.85 5.37 -10.49
CA LEU A 76 0.39 4.99 -9.16
C LEU A 76 1.50 4.34 -8.33
N ILE A 77 2.31 3.46 -8.92
CA ILE A 77 3.54 2.94 -8.32
C ILE A 77 4.70 3.82 -8.77
N ARG A 78 5.39 4.43 -7.82
CA ARG A 78 6.43 5.42 -8.08
C ARG A 78 7.76 4.97 -7.51
N ALA A 79 8.77 4.91 -8.35
CA ALA A 79 10.14 4.81 -7.85
C ALA A 79 10.43 6.00 -6.93
N MET A 80 11.20 5.79 -5.87
CA MET A 80 11.45 6.82 -4.85
C MET A 80 11.96 8.15 -5.42
N PHE A 81 12.72 8.11 -6.52
CA PHE A 81 13.26 9.33 -7.13
C PHE A 81 12.21 10.22 -7.80
N LEU A 82 11.00 9.71 -8.10
CA LEU A 82 9.95 10.53 -8.71
C LEU A 82 9.38 11.57 -7.73
N ASP A 83 9.15 11.16 -6.48
CA ASP A 83 8.64 12.05 -5.44
C ASP A 83 9.75 12.67 -4.58
N TYR A 84 10.88 11.97 -4.45
CA TYR A 84 12.01 12.36 -3.58
C TYR A 84 13.34 12.30 -4.34
N PRO A 85 13.56 13.16 -5.36
CA PRO A 85 14.75 13.10 -6.19
C PRO A 85 16.03 13.46 -5.41
N SER A 86 16.98 12.54 -5.40
CA SER A 86 18.31 12.73 -4.80
C SER A 86 19.30 11.73 -5.39
N ALA A 87 20.59 11.94 -5.17
CA ALA A 87 21.60 10.96 -5.59
C ALA A 87 21.38 9.59 -4.95
N TYR A 88 20.84 9.54 -3.73
CA TYR A 88 20.54 8.30 -3.03
C TYR A 88 19.35 7.55 -3.67
N THR A 89 18.28 8.25 -4.01
CA THR A 89 17.07 7.65 -4.58
C THR A 89 17.19 7.30 -6.05
N HIS A 90 18.10 7.93 -6.79
CA HIS A 90 18.44 7.53 -8.17
C HIS A 90 19.37 6.30 -8.23
N GLY A 91 19.98 5.94 -7.11
CA GLY A 91 20.82 4.74 -7.00
C GLY A 91 20.03 3.47 -6.74
N THR A 92 20.75 2.38 -6.49
CA THR A 92 20.16 1.06 -6.20
C THR A 92 19.70 0.91 -4.76
N ALA A 93 20.02 1.85 -3.88
CA ALA A 93 19.70 1.75 -2.44
C ALA A 93 18.20 1.65 -2.15
N THR A 94 17.37 2.28 -2.99
CA THR A 94 15.91 2.29 -2.83
C THR A 94 15.17 1.43 -3.86
N GLN A 95 15.87 0.60 -4.64
CA GLN A 95 15.28 -0.18 -5.73
C GLN A 95 14.18 -1.18 -5.31
N TYR A 96 14.15 -1.57 -4.03
CA TYR A 96 13.17 -2.51 -3.48
C TYR A 96 12.20 -1.85 -2.51
N GLN A 97 11.96 -0.56 -2.70
CA GLN A 97 10.89 0.18 -2.06
C GLN A 97 10.30 1.19 -3.04
N TYR A 98 9.06 1.59 -2.83
CA TYR A 98 8.36 2.47 -3.75
C TYR A 98 7.27 3.27 -3.02
N MET A 99 6.81 4.35 -3.65
CA MET A 99 5.59 5.03 -3.25
C MET A 99 4.38 4.42 -3.97
N TYR A 100 3.31 4.20 -3.24
CA TYR A 100 2.00 3.85 -3.77
C TYR A 100 1.09 5.07 -3.59
N GLY A 101 0.79 5.75 -4.69
CA GLY A 101 0.30 7.11 -4.63
C GLY A 101 1.34 8.05 -4.00
N THR A 102 0.85 9.07 -3.31
CA THR A 102 1.69 10.05 -2.58
C THR A 102 1.85 9.74 -1.10
N ASP A 103 1.03 8.84 -0.57
CA ASP A 103 0.83 8.69 0.88
C ASP A 103 1.47 7.43 1.47
N PHE A 104 1.59 6.35 0.70
CA PHE A 104 2.16 5.10 1.18
C PHE A 104 3.57 4.87 0.66
N LEU A 105 4.51 4.65 1.56
CA LEU A 105 5.81 4.08 1.26
C LEU A 105 5.77 2.59 1.56
N VAL A 106 6.07 1.77 0.56
CA VAL A 106 6.03 0.30 0.65
C VAL A 106 7.43 -0.25 0.48
N ALA A 107 7.90 -1.04 1.45
CA ALA A 107 9.24 -1.62 1.45
C ALA A 107 9.20 -3.15 1.63
N PRO A 108 8.86 -3.92 0.57
CA PRO A 108 8.69 -5.36 0.66
C PRO A 108 9.92 -6.11 1.17
N VAL A 109 9.70 -7.24 1.83
CA VAL A 109 10.73 -8.25 2.05
C VAL A 109 10.94 -8.98 0.72
N TYR A 110 12.01 -8.68 0.01
CA TYR A 110 12.25 -9.11 -1.38
C TYR A 110 13.24 -10.25 -1.51
N GLN A 111 13.89 -10.64 -0.42
CA GLN A 111 14.88 -11.70 -0.39
C GLN A 111 14.83 -12.44 0.94
N LYS A 112 15.49 -13.62 1.00
CA LYS A 112 15.65 -14.33 2.26
C LYS A 112 16.45 -13.46 3.24
N THR A 113 15.92 -13.28 4.42
CA THR A 113 16.55 -12.50 5.50
C THR A 113 17.13 -13.40 6.57
N GLN A 114 17.93 -12.84 7.46
CA GLN A 114 18.26 -13.50 8.73
C GLN A 114 17.07 -13.29 9.68
N ALA A 115 16.72 -14.34 10.39
CA ALA A 115 15.70 -14.22 11.42
C ALA A 115 16.26 -13.48 12.65
N ASP A 116 15.42 -12.68 13.28
CA ASP A 116 15.71 -12.12 14.60
C ASP A 116 15.67 -13.21 15.70
N GLU A 117 15.88 -12.81 16.95
CA GLU A 117 15.81 -13.72 18.11
C GLU A 117 14.44 -14.38 18.32
N LYS A 118 13.38 -13.79 17.74
CA LYS A 118 12.01 -14.31 17.78
C LYS A 118 11.67 -15.20 16.58
N GLY A 119 12.61 -15.34 15.63
CA GLY A 119 12.41 -16.08 14.40
C GLY A 119 11.66 -15.30 13.31
N ASN A 120 11.49 -13.98 13.46
CA ASN A 120 10.89 -13.13 12.44
C ASN A 120 11.92 -12.71 11.39
N ASP A 121 11.47 -12.53 10.17
CA ASP A 121 12.26 -11.85 9.15
C ASP A 121 12.58 -10.42 9.58
N ILE A 122 13.72 -9.91 9.16
CA ILE A 122 14.08 -8.51 9.33
C ILE A 122 14.25 -7.82 7.98
N ARG A 123 13.89 -6.55 7.90
CA ARG A 123 14.08 -5.72 6.71
C ARG A 123 15.06 -4.59 7.01
N ASP A 124 16.20 -4.60 6.33
CA ASP A 124 17.21 -3.56 6.41
C ASP A 124 17.08 -2.57 5.26
N GLY A 125 17.64 -1.38 5.46
CA GLY A 125 17.78 -0.37 4.42
C GLY A 125 16.45 0.23 3.96
N ILE A 126 15.46 0.42 4.83
CA ILE A 126 14.25 1.16 4.52
C ILE A 126 14.56 2.65 4.63
N TYR A 127 14.60 3.34 3.52
CA TYR A 127 14.78 4.78 3.50
C TYR A 127 13.46 5.50 3.70
N LEU A 128 13.34 6.25 4.78
CA LEU A 128 12.24 7.19 5.00
C LEU A 128 12.69 8.59 4.58
N PRO A 129 12.07 9.18 3.54
CA PRO A 129 12.36 10.56 3.14
C PRO A 129 12.04 11.57 4.24
N ALA A 130 12.52 12.81 4.09
CA ALA A 130 12.22 13.89 5.02
C ALA A 130 10.70 14.03 5.27
N GLY A 131 10.32 14.31 6.50
CA GLY A 131 8.94 14.36 6.97
C GLY A 131 8.71 13.36 8.10
N SER A 132 7.47 13.18 8.51
CA SER A 132 7.08 12.23 9.55
C SER A 132 6.26 11.10 8.93
N TRP A 133 6.52 9.88 9.35
CA TRP A 133 5.94 8.64 8.81
C TRP A 133 5.33 7.81 9.92
N ILE A 134 4.29 7.07 9.61
CA ILE A 134 3.59 6.21 10.57
C ILE A 134 3.58 4.80 10.00
N ASP A 135 4.12 3.83 10.75
CA ASP A 135 3.97 2.41 10.39
C ASP A 135 2.49 2.06 10.36
N TYR A 136 1.99 1.67 9.20
CA TYR A 136 0.58 1.42 8.94
C TYR A 136 -0.03 0.37 9.86
N PHE A 137 0.74 -0.64 10.25
CA PHE A 137 0.23 -1.75 11.06
C PHE A 137 0.39 -1.56 12.57
N SER A 138 1.39 -0.82 13.00
CA SER A 138 1.63 -0.60 14.45
C SER A 138 1.18 0.78 14.94
N GLY A 139 1.04 1.75 14.05
CA GLY A 139 0.79 3.15 14.41
C GLY A 139 2.02 3.87 14.97
N GLU A 140 3.19 3.24 14.98
CA GLU A 140 4.43 3.84 15.48
C GLU A 140 4.89 4.96 14.54
N LYS A 141 5.30 6.10 15.13
CA LYS A 141 5.78 7.26 14.39
C LYS A 141 7.28 7.25 14.22
N TYR A 142 7.72 7.61 13.04
CA TYR A 142 9.12 7.73 12.65
C TYR A 142 9.39 9.11 12.07
N GLU A 143 10.45 9.74 12.51
CA GLU A 143 10.97 10.91 11.82
C GLU A 143 11.79 10.48 10.61
N GLY A 144 11.48 11.07 9.47
CA GLY A 144 12.15 10.75 8.21
C GLY A 144 13.58 11.30 8.11
N ASN A 145 14.09 11.29 6.89
CA ASN A 145 15.51 11.54 6.57
C ASN A 145 16.43 10.52 7.27
N CYS A 146 15.98 9.27 7.34
CA CYS A 146 16.71 8.19 8.00
C CYS A 146 16.63 6.88 7.21
N ILE A 147 17.45 5.93 7.60
CA ILE A 147 17.43 4.57 7.09
C ILE A 147 17.14 3.65 8.29
N LEU A 148 16.02 2.92 8.20
CA LEU A 148 15.68 1.91 9.19
C LEU A 148 16.39 0.60 8.86
N ASN A 149 17.04 0.03 9.86
CA ASN A 149 17.65 -1.29 9.83
C ASN A 149 17.07 -2.14 10.97
N ASN A 150 17.21 -3.45 10.86
CA ASN A 150 16.64 -4.41 11.82
C ASN A 150 15.12 -4.22 12.03
N PHE A 151 14.42 -3.78 10.98
CA PHE A 151 12.98 -3.60 11.07
C PHE A 151 12.29 -4.95 11.12
N ASP A 152 11.58 -5.21 12.23
CA ASP A 152 10.90 -6.48 12.48
C ASP A 152 9.73 -6.68 11.51
N THR A 153 9.79 -7.79 10.78
CA THR A 153 8.81 -8.14 9.75
C THR A 153 8.32 -9.58 9.92
N PRO A 154 7.56 -9.88 10.97
CA PRO A 154 6.91 -11.18 11.09
C PRO A 154 6.15 -11.50 9.82
N ILE A 155 5.94 -12.77 9.52
CA ILE A 155 5.43 -13.22 8.21
C ILE A 155 4.12 -12.52 7.79
N TRP A 156 3.31 -12.09 8.74
CA TRP A 156 2.05 -11.38 8.47
C TRP A 156 2.23 -9.88 8.16
N LYS A 157 3.40 -9.29 8.44
CA LYS A 157 3.63 -7.85 8.33
C LYS A 157 4.40 -7.49 7.06
N LEU A 158 3.87 -6.57 6.29
CA LEU A 158 4.56 -5.84 5.23
C LEU A 158 5.02 -4.49 5.77
N PRO A 159 6.29 -4.10 5.65
CA PRO A 159 6.67 -2.73 5.95
C PRO A 159 5.97 -1.73 5.03
N VAL A 160 5.02 -1.00 5.60
CA VAL A 160 4.25 0.06 4.95
C VAL A 160 4.21 1.25 5.88
N PHE A 161 4.55 2.40 5.36
CA PHE A 161 4.55 3.65 6.11
C PHE A 161 3.62 4.64 5.45
N VAL A 162 2.75 5.25 6.24
CA VAL A 162 1.87 6.33 5.78
C VAL A 162 2.52 7.66 6.12
N LYS A 163 2.51 8.57 5.17
CA LYS A 163 2.96 9.93 5.40
C LYS A 163 2.05 10.61 6.42
N ASN A 164 2.64 11.16 7.48
CA ASN A 164 1.87 11.92 8.47
C ASN A 164 1.29 13.19 7.82
N GLY A 165 0.01 13.41 7.99
CA GLY A 165 -0.74 14.43 7.27
C GLY A 165 -1.63 13.88 6.14
N SER A 166 -1.65 12.56 5.92
CA SER A 166 -2.47 11.94 4.88
C SER A 166 -3.92 11.74 5.30
N ILE A 167 -4.80 11.74 4.32
CA ILE A 167 -6.21 11.31 4.41
C ILE A 167 -6.39 10.22 3.35
N ILE A 168 -6.66 9.00 3.78
CA ILE A 168 -6.77 7.84 2.90
C ILE A 168 -8.24 7.51 2.68
N PRO A 169 -8.78 7.71 1.48
CA PRO A 169 -10.14 7.29 1.15
C PRO A 169 -10.21 5.77 1.03
N MET A 170 -11.19 5.18 1.67
CA MET A 170 -11.41 3.74 1.73
C MET A 170 -12.89 3.41 1.51
N THR A 171 -13.19 2.14 1.39
CA THR A 171 -14.56 1.62 1.29
C THR A 171 -14.73 0.37 2.16
N ASN A 172 -15.95 -0.14 2.25
CA ASN A 172 -16.21 -1.44 2.87
C ASN A 172 -15.48 -2.57 2.11
N PRO A 173 -14.99 -3.61 2.80
CA PRO A 173 -14.43 -4.77 2.14
C PRO A 173 -15.48 -5.44 1.26
N HIS A 174 -15.10 -5.81 0.04
CA HIS A 174 -16.01 -6.37 -0.95
C HIS A 174 -15.29 -7.42 -1.82
N ASN A 175 -16.04 -8.31 -2.45
CA ASN A 175 -15.51 -9.29 -3.40
C ASN A 175 -15.61 -8.80 -4.85
N ASN A 176 -16.47 -7.83 -5.11
CA ASN A 176 -16.70 -7.27 -6.42
C ASN A 176 -16.96 -5.76 -6.31
N VAL A 177 -16.46 -5.00 -7.25
CA VAL A 177 -16.64 -3.53 -7.28
C VAL A 177 -18.11 -3.12 -7.24
N SER A 178 -19.02 -3.94 -7.78
CA SER A 178 -20.46 -3.69 -7.71
C SER A 178 -21.07 -3.78 -6.29
N GLU A 179 -20.32 -4.34 -5.33
CA GLU A 179 -20.74 -4.45 -3.93
C GLU A 179 -20.29 -3.26 -3.08
N ILE A 180 -19.58 -2.30 -3.68
CA ILE A 180 -19.16 -1.08 -2.99
C ILE A 180 -20.41 -0.28 -2.62
N ASP A 181 -20.56 0.01 -1.33
CA ASP A 181 -21.61 0.91 -0.86
C ASP A 181 -21.19 2.37 -1.14
N LYS A 182 -21.67 2.91 -2.25
CA LYS A 182 -21.41 4.30 -2.66
C LYS A 182 -22.03 5.35 -1.73
N SER A 183 -22.92 4.96 -0.82
CA SER A 183 -23.48 5.86 0.20
C SER A 183 -22.56 6.01 1.42
N LEU A 184 -21.61 5.10 1.61
CA LEU A 184 -20.65 5.09 2.70
C LEU A 184 -19.28 5.56 2.20
N ARG A 185 -18.72 6.51 2.89
CA ARG A 185 -17.33 6.95 2.71
C ARG A 185 -16.56 6.70 4.00
N ILE A 186 -15.43 6.03 3.90
CA ILE A 186 -14.53 5.74 5.02
C ILE A 186 -13.22 6.46 4.74
N TYR A 187 -12.70 7.16 5.73
CA TYR A 187 -11.41 7.82 5.64
C TYR A 187 -10.56 7.47 6.85
N GLU A 188 -9.32 7.08 6.60
CA GLU A 188 -8.29 7.03 7.64
C GLU A 188 -7.54 8.36 7.67
N PHE A 189 -7.51 9.00 8.83
CA PHE A 189 -6.85 10.27 9.04
C PHE A 189 -5.54 10.10 9.80
N TYR A 190 -4.49 10.70 9.27
CA TYR A 190 -3.17 10.78 9.90
C TYR A 190 -2.84 12.26 10.17
N PRO A 191 -3.42 12.87 11.23
CA PRO A 191 -3.46 14.31 11.39
C PRO A 191 -2.07 14.93 11.62
N ASN A 192 -1.75 15.98 10.85
CA ASN A 192 -0.53 16.77 11.00
C ASN A 192 -0.77 18.21 10.50
N GLY A 193 -1.43 19.03 11.30
CA GLY A 193 -1.88 20.36 10.89
C GLY A 193 -3.05 20.29 9.92
N HIS A 194 -3.15 21.31 9.08
CA HIS A 194 -4.14 21.32 8.01
C HIS A 194 -3.76 20.36 6.91
N THR A 195 -4.67 19.48 6.56
CA THR A 195 -4.50 18.48 5.47
C THR A 195 -5.72 18.44 4.57
N GLU A 196 -5.48 18.20 3.31
CA GLU A 196 -6.53 18.01 2.30
C GLU A 196 -6.21 16.82 1.40
N THR A 197 -7.23 16.16 0.89
CA THR A 197 -7.12 15.13 -0.12
C THR A 197 -8.20 15.29 -1.18
N ILE A 198 -7.91 14.88 -2.38
CA ILE A 198 -8.86 14.85 -3.50
C ILE A 198 -9.16 13.40 -3.83
N GLU A 199 -10.41 13.00 -3.65
CA GLU A 199 -10.91 11.71 -4.11
C GLU A 199 -11.55 11.88 -5.48
N TYR A 200 -11.13 11.05 -6.43
CA TYR A 200 -11.79 10.91 -7.72
C TYR A 200 -12.80 9.75 -7.67
N ASP A 201 -14.03 10.02 -8.12
CA ASP A 201 -15.04 8.99 -8.33
C ASP A 201 -15.84 9.32 -9.59
N ASP A 202 -16.35 8.30 -10.27
CA ASP A 202 -17.26 8.42 -11.40
C ASP A 202 -18.29 7.27 -11.39
N ASP A 203 -19.10 7.17 -12.43
CA ASP A 203 -20.11 6.11 -12.52
C ASP A 203 -19.53 4.76 -13.02
N GLY A 204 -18.27 4.74 -13.44
CA GLY A 204 -17.57 3.54 -13.94
C GLY A 204 -18.12 3.01 -15.27
N VAL A 205 -19.04 3.70 -15.94
CA VAL A 205 -19.77 3.21 -17.12
C VAL A 205 -19.75 4.22 -18.26
N THR A 206 -20.05 5.49 -17.98
CA THR A 206 -20.19 6.52 -19.01
C THR A 206 -18.94 7.38 -19.15
N GLU A 207 -18.86 8.14 -20.23
CA GLU A 207 -17.80 9.14 -20.42
C GLU A 207 -18.12 10.49 -19.75
N ALA A 208 -19.11 10.55 -18.86
CA ALA A 208 -19.52 11.77 -18.19
C ALA A 208 -18.39 12.44 -17.39
N TYR A 209 -17.41 11.67 -16.93
CA TYR A 209 -16.21 12.18 -16.26
C TYR A 209 -15.41 13.19 -17.09
N ARG A 210 -15.55 13.19 -18.41
CA ARG A 210 -14.86 14.15 -19.32
C ARG A 210 -15.42 15.57 -19.20
N TRP A 211 -16.66 15.70 -18.77
CA TRP A 211 -17.37 16.99 -18.67
C TRP A 211 -17.76 17.36 -17.25
N ASN A 212 -17.95 16.37 -16.38
CA ASN A 212 -18.27 16.57 -14.98
C ASN A 212 -16.99 16.50 -14.16
N LYS A 213 -16.83 17.46 -13.24
CA LYS A 213 -15.77 17.37 -12.23
C LYS A 213 -16.21 16.37 -11.15
N SER A 214 -15.84 15.13 -11.34
CA SER A 214 -16.13 14.02 -10.41
C SER A 214 -15.07 13.91 -9.33
N CYS A 215 -14.71 15.04 -8.70
CA CYS A 215 -13.72 15.07 -7.62
C CYS A 215 -14.38 15.59 -6.34
N LEU A 216 -14.10 14.90 -5.25
CA LEU A 216 -14.49 15.30 -3.90
C LEU A 216 -13.24 15.80 -3.17
N LEU A 217 -13.30 17.01 -2.61
CA LEU A 217 -12.24 17.57 -1.78
C LEU A 217 -12.58 17.37 -0.31
N TYR A 218 -11.67 16.76 0.43
CA TYR A 218 -11.78 16.59 1.88
C TYR A 218 -10.65 17.32 2.58
N THR A 219 -10.98 17.98 3.68
CA THR A 219 -10.04 18.73 4.50
C THR A 219 -10.14 18.29 5.95
N SER A 220 -9.01 18.27 6.65
CA SER A 220 -8.92 18.05 8.09
C SER A 220 -7.97 19.08 8.69
N ASP A 221 -8.33 19.60 9.86
CA ASP A 221 -7.47 20.48 10.65
C ASP A 221 -7.21 19.81 12.01
N ALA A 222 -5.97 19.43 12.29
CA ALA A 222 -5.57 18.78 13.54
C ALA A 222 -5.72 19.69 14.78
N ALA A 223 -5.99 20.98 14.61
CA ALA A 223 -6.21 21.89 15.73
C ALA A 223 -7.56 21.67 16.43
N ASP A 224 -8.54 21.07 15.75
CA ASP A 224 -9.87 20.81 16.28
C ASP A 224 -10.00 19.54 17.15
N ASP A 225 -9.02 18.67 17.13
CA ASP A 225 -9.05 17.36 17.84
C ASP A 225 -8.62 17.44 19.32
N LYS A 226 -8.40 18.63 19.89
CA LYS A 226 -8.06 18.82 21.31
C LYS A 226 -9.24 18.97 22.26
N ALA A 227 -10.45 18.84 21.77
CA ALA A 227 -11.65 19.04 22.58
C ALA A 227 -12.69 17.95 22.35
N ARG A 228 -12.41 16.70 22.80
CA ARG A 228 -13.49 15.78 23.22
C ARG A 228 -12.92 14.57 23.97
#